data_b2648ccb6f9aae1038ae44c32c48a3bb
#
_entry.id   b2648ccb6f9aae1038ae44c32c48a3bb
#
_cell.length_a   1.000
_cell.length_b   1.000
_cell.length_c   1.000
_cell.angle_alpha   90.00
_cell.angle_beta   90.00
_cell.angle_gamma   90.00
#
_symmetry.space_group_name_H-M   'P 1'
#
loop_
_entity.id
_entity.type
_entity.pdbx_description
1 polymer ?
#
loop_
_entity_poly.entity_id
_entity_poly.type
_entity_poly.pdbx_seq_one_letter_code
_entity_poly.pdbx_strand_id
1 'polypeptide(L)'
;MSRKTHASPPDEPVHPMIGSLLRLPREHVVARMLARVNEAGFDVTQRELGVFMYPGPDGRRPSELARQCNMTRQAMNYVIAGLETRGYLTRTAGATPNATVLQMTDTGRAMYATMRDCVATVEAEWKAQLGEERFNALRATLHDLSLWLGKVD
;
A
#
# COMPACT_ATOMS: atom_id res chain seq x y z
N MET A 1 12.70 24.95 -56.08
CA MET A 1 11.92 24.31 -55.03
C MET A 1 12.84 23.72 -53.97
N SER A 2 13.14 24.49 -52.91
CA SER A 2 14.02 24.07 -51.81
C SER A 2 13.23 23.28 -50.79
N ARG A 3 13.56 21.98 -50.61
CA ARG A 3 13.04 21.15 -49.52
C ARG A 3 13.73 21.62 -48.23
N LYS A 4 12.97 22.24 -47.32
CA LYS A 4 13.39 22.45 -45.94
C LYS A 4 13.46 21.09 -45.25
N THR A 5 14.67 20.62 -44.99
CA THR A 5 14.96 19.49 -44.10
C THR A 5 14.58 19.91 -42.68
N HIS A 6 13.51 19.36 -42.14
CA HIS A 6 13.14 19.51 -40.74
C HIS A 6 14.14 18.64 -39.95
N ALA A 7 15.13 19.30 -39.33
CA ALA A 7 15.98 18.62 -38.37
C ALA A 7 15.11 18.25 -37.17
N SER A 8 15.02 16.97 -36.84
CA SER A 8 14.45 16.50 -35.58
C SER A 8 15.23 17.11 -34.42
N PRO A 9 14.55 17.56 -33.34
CA PRO A 9 15.27 18.02 -32.17
C PRO A 9 16.16 16.90 -31.63
N PRO A 10 17.31 17.24 -31.01
CA PRO A 10 18.21 16.24 -30.40
C PRO A 10 17.43 15.41 -29.38
N ASP A 11 17.66 14.10 -29.39
CA ASP A 11 17.11 13.16 -28.40
C ASP A 11 17.45 13.67 -26.97
N GLU A 12 16.52 14.37 -26.34
CA GLU A 12 16.59 14.60 -24.92
C GLU A 12 16.54 13.23 -24.22
N PRO A 13 17.42 12.95 -23.25
CA PRO A 13 17.37 11.70 -22.53
C PRO A 13 15.98 11.56 -21.90
N VAL A 14 15.24 10.54 -22.31
CA VAL A 14 13.90 10.26 -21.80
C VAL A 14 14.03 9.86 -20.33
N HIS A 15 13.87 10.82 -19.43
CA HIS A 15 13.79 10.53 -18.00
C HIS A 15 12.43 9.88 -17.69
N PRO A 16 12.42 8.75 -16.97
CA PRO A 16 11.16 8.12 -16.60
C PRO A 16 10.33 9.07 -15.73
N MET A 17 9.04 9.20 -16.05
CA MET A 17 8.12 10.02 -15.26
C MET A 17 7.99 9.47 -13.84
N ILE A 18 7.70 10.36 -12.88
CA ILE A 18 7.64 10.02 -11.45
C ILE A 18 6.71 8.85 -11.15
N GLY A 19 5.57 8.74 -11.83
CA GLY A 19 4.64 7.62 -11.68
C GLY A 19 5.28 6.27 -12.05
N SER A 20 6.12 6.23 -13.08
CA SER A 20 6.86 5.03 -13.46
C SER A 20 7.95 4.68 -12.43
N LEU A 21 8.61 5.71 -11.87
CA LEU A 21 9.61 5.50 -10.80
C LEU A 21 9.00 4.95 -9.52
N LEU A 22 7.79 5.37 -9.17
CA LEU A 22 7.09 4.90 -7.98
C LEU A 22 6.52 3.48 -8.15
N ARG A 23 6.23 3.05 -9.38
CA ARG A 23 5.60 1.77 -9.68
C ARG A 23 6.45 0.59 -9.23
N LEU A 24 7.70 0.51 -9.68
CA LEU A 24 8.59 -0.63 -9.38
C LEU A 24 8.86 -0.80 -7.88
N PRO A 25 9.22 0.25 -7.12
CA PRO A 25 9.38 0.13 -5.67
C PRO A 25 8.11 -0.36 -4.98
N ARG A 26 6.95 0.17 -5.36
CA ARG A 26 5.67 -0.25 -4.78
C ARG A 26 5.36 -1.71 -5.09
N GLU A 27 5.48 -2.13 -6.34
CA GLU A 27 5.25 -3.51 -6.77
C GLU A 27 6.19 -4.48 -6.04
N HIS A 28 7.46 -4.12 -5.87
CA HIS A 28 8.43 -4.92 -5.14
C HIS A 28 8.02 -5.14 -3.69
N VAL A 29 7.67 -4.07 -2.97
CA VAL A 29 7.23 -4.18 -1.55
C VAL A 29 5.99 -5.06 -1.45
N VAL A 30 4.97 -4.83 -2.29
CA VAL A 30 3.71 -5.59 -2.25
C VAL A 30 3.94 -7.07 -2.55
N ALA A 31 4.73 -7.40 -3.56
CA ALA A 31 5.05 -8.79 -3.90
C ALA A 31 5.80 -9.50 -2.77
N ARG A 32 6.78 -8.83 -2.14
CA ARG A 32 7.54 -9.36 -0.99
C ARG A 32 6.63 -9.60 0.22
N MET A 33 5.75 -8.65 0.55
CA MET A 33 4.78 -8.81 1.63
C MET A 33 3.85 -9.99 1.38
N LEU A 34 3.28 -10.11 0.18
CA LEU A 34 2.36 -11.19 -0.17
C LEU A 34 3.04 -12.55 -0.05
N ALA A 35 4.23 -12.70 -0.62
CA ALA A 35 5.01 -13.92 -0.52
C ALA A 35 5.28 -14.29 0.94
N ARG A 36 5.78 -13.34 1.74
CA ARG A 36 6.16 -13.57 3.13
C ARG A 36 4.98 -13.94 4.02
N VAL A 37 3.84 -13.30 3.81
CA VAL A 37 2.60 -13.57 4.55
C VAL A 37 2.07 -14.97 4.22
N ASN A 38 2.05 -15.35 2.94
CA ASN A 38 1.59 -16.67 2.52
C ASN A 38 2.56 -17.80 2.96
N GLU A 39 3.88 -17.57 2.91
CA GLU A 39 4.89 -18.48 3.47
C GLU A 39 4.73 -18.70 4.98
N ALA A 40 4.26 -17.68 5.70
CA ALA A 40 3.96 -17.78 7.13
C ALA A 40 2.63 -18.50 7.43
N GLY A 41 1.91 -18.97 6.39
CA GLY A 41 0.68 -19.74 6.51
C GLY A 41 -0.60 -18.90 6.55
N PHE A 42 -0.53 -17.59 6.29
CA PHE A 42 -1.72 -16.74 6.16
C PHE A 42 -2.21 -16.77 4.71
N ASP A 43 -3.46 -17.18 4.50
CA ASP A 43 -4.08 -17.24 3.18
C ASP A 43 -4.75 -15.90 2.85
N VAL A 44 -4.02 -15.04 2.14
CA VAL A 44 -4.51 -13.73 1.70
C VAL A 44 -4.06 -13.41 0.28
N THR A 45 -4.90 -12.65 -0.41
CA THR A 45 -4.62 -12.12 -1.74
C THR A 45 -3.99 -10.73 -1.66
N GLN A 46 -3.39 -10.28 -2.75
CA GLN A 46 -2.85 -8.91 -2.84
C GLN A 46 -3.91 -7.83 -2.55
N ARG A 47 -5.16 -8.07 -3.00
CA ARG A 47 -6.28 -7.15 -2.76
C ARG A 47 -6.61 -7.04 -1.28
N GLU A 48 -6.58 -8.14 -0.58
CA GLU A 48 -6.86 -8.22 0.86
C GLU A 48 -5.74 -7.61 1.69
N LEU A 49 -4.48 -7.76 1.28
CA LEU A 49 -3.35 -7.06 1.89
C LEU A 49 -3.54 -5.55 1.91
N GLY A 50 -4.17 -4.99 0.87
CA GLY A 50 -4.46 -3.55 0.79
C GLY A 50 -5.27 -3.02 1.97
N VAL A 51 -6.13 -3.84 2.58
CA VAL A 51 -6.93 -3.49 3.76
C VAL A 51 -6.06 -3.25 5.00
N PHE A 52 -4.92 -3.95 5.10
CA PHE A 52 -4.01 -3.87 6.24
C PHE A 52 -2.88 -2.85 6.03
N MET A 53 -2.76 -2.26 4.83
CA MET A 53 -1.80 -1.18 4.61
C MET A 53 -2.22 0.07 5.40
N TYR A 54 -1.21 0.90 5.73
CA TYR A 54 -1.44 2.12 6.49
C TYR A 54 -2.60 2.95 5.91
N PRO A 55 -3.49 3.45 6.74
CA PRO A 55 -3.53 3.43 8.22
C PRO A 55 -4.12 2.14 8.84
N GLY A 56 -4.44 1.12 8.07
CA GLY A 56 -4.97 -0.16 8.55
C GLY A 56 -6.47 -0.15 8.83
N PRO A 57 -7.04 -1.30 9.23
CA PRO A 57 -8.48 -1.48 9.37
C PRO A 57 -9.04 -1.10 10.74
N ASP A 58 -8.21 -1.03 11.80
CA ASP A 58 -8.69 -0.86 13.17
C ASP A 58 -9.44 0.46 13.36
N GLY A 59 -10.65 0.39 13.88
CA GLY A 59 -11.53 1.53 14.11
C GLY A 59 -12.14 2.14 12.82
N ARG A 60 -11.85 1.58 11.64
CA ARG A 60 -12.31 2.09 10.36
C ARG A 60 -13.66 1.49 9.94
N ARG A 61 -14.45 2.31 9.26
CA ARG A 61 -15.69 1.84 8.63
C ARG A 61 -15.38 1.17 7.29
N PRO A 62 -16.18 0.18 6.85
CA PRO A 62 -16.01 -0.41 5.52
C PRO A 62 -15.96 0.61 4.37
N SER A 63 -16.73 1.70 4.47
CA SER A 63 -16.75 2.76 3.46
C SER A 63 -15.46 3.59 3.40
N GLU A 64 -14.75 3.72 4.52
CA GLU A 64 -13.45 4.41 4.58
C GLU A 64 -12.37 3.56 3.93
N LEU A 65 -12.38 2.25 4.22
CA LEU A 65 -11.46 1.31 3.55
C LEU A 65 -11.72 1.20 2.05
N ALA A 66 -12.99 1.24 1.62
CA ALA A 66 -13.34 1.25 0.21
C ALA A 66 -12.68 2.44 -0.52
N ARG A 67 -12.75 3.64 0.07
CA ARG A 67 -12.08 4.83 -0.49
C ARG A 67 -10.55 4.69 -0.49
N GLN A 68 -9.99 4.24 0.62
CA GLN A 68 -8.54 4.03 0.76
C GLN A 68 -7.99 3.05 -0.28
N CYS A 69 -8.69 1.93 -0.51
CA CYS A 69 -8.29 0.90 -1.46
C CYS A 69 -8.75 1.17 -2.90
N ASN A 70 -9.38 2.32 -3.15
CA ASN A 70 -9.97 2.67 -4.45
C ASN A 70 -10.92 1.57 -4.98
N MET A 71 -11.81 1.11 -4.11
CA MET A 71 -12.78 0.05 -4.38
C MET A 71 -14.22 0.56 -4.21
N THR A 72 -15.16 -0.11 -4.89
CA THR A 72 -16.58 0.09 -4.59
C THR A 72 -16.93 -0.44 -3.20
N ARG A 73 -18.00 0.09 -2.58
CA ARG A 73 -18.48 -0.41 -1.29
C ARG A 73 -18.82 -1.90 -1.34
N GLN A 74 -19.44 -2.35 -2.43
CA GLN A 74 -19.81 -3.77 -2.62
C GLN A 74 -18.55 -4.65 -2.68
N ALA A 75 -17.54 -4.27 -3.47
CA ALA A 75 -16.29 -5.01 -3.58
C ALA A 75 -15.55 -5.06 -2.24
N MET A 76 -15.51 -3.95 -1.48
CA MET A 76 -14.90 -3.91 -0.16
C MET A 76 -15.65 -4.79 0.84
N ASN A 77 -16.99 -4.77 0.84
CA ASN A 77 -17.79 -5.66 1.71
C ASN A 77 -17.51 -7.13 1.43
N TYR A 78 -17.32 -7.50 0.17
CA TYR A 78 -16.95 -8.88 -0.22
C TYR A 78 -15.55 -9.25 0.34
N VAL A 79 -14.57 -8.37 0.20
CA VAL A 79 -13.22 -8.55 0.74
C VAL A 79 -13.26 -8.71 2.26
N ILE A 80 -13.99 -7.82 2.96
CA ILE A 80 -14.12 -7.86 4.41
C ILE A 80 -14.79 -9.17 4.86
N ALA A 81 -15.86 -9.59 4.21
CA ALA A 81 -16.55 -10.86 4.53
C ALA A 81 -15.60 -12.07 4.41
N GLY A 82 -14.76 -12.11 3.38
CA GLY A 82 -13.75 -13.15 3.24
C GLY A 82 -12.69 -13.13 4.35
N LEU A 83 -12.25 -11.93 4.76
CA LEU A 83 -11.30 -11.76 5.88
C LEU A 83 -11.93 -12.10 7.24
N GLU A 84 -13.22 -11.79 7.44
CA GLU A 84 -13.98 -12.19 8.64
C GLU A 84 -14.13 -13.71 8.72
N THR A 85 -14.52 -14.36 7.61
CA THR A 85 -14.68 -15.82 7.54
C THR A 85 -13.39 -16.57 7.89
N ARG A 86 -12.24 -16.03 7.48
CA ARG A 86 -10.91 -16.60 7.78
C ARG A 86 -10.33 -16.11 9.10
N GLY A 87 -11.09 -15.32 9.86
CA GLY A 87 -10.74 -14.89 11.21
C GLY A 87 -9.63 -13.83 11.29
N TYR A 88 -9.42 -13.00 10.25
CA TYR A 88 -8.46 -11.90 10.28
C TYR A 88 -9.06 -10.60 10.82
N LEU A 89 -10.35 -10.38 10.57
CA LEU A 89 -11.09 -9.19 10.99
C LEU A 89 -12.35 -9.57 11.76
N THR A 90 -12.84 -8.66 12.56
CA THR A 90 -14.15 -8.72 13.20
C THR A 90 -14.81 -7.34 13.15
N ARG A 91 -16.13 -7.31 13.29
CA ARG A 91 -16.90 -6.08 13.39
C ARG A 91 -17.23 -5.78 14.84
N THR A 92 -17.08 -4.52 15.23
CA THR A 92 -17.42 -4.04 16.57
C THR A 92 -18.28 -2.77 16.47
N ALA A 93 -18.94 -2.42 17.56
CA ALA A 93 -19.65 -1.15 17.65
C ALA A 93 -18.68 0.03 17.55
N GLY A 94 -19.02 1.03 16.75
CA GLY A 94 -18.28 2.26 16.63
C GLY A 94 -18.67 3.28 17.71
N ALA A 95 -18.07 4.44 17.66
CA ALA A 95 -18.29 5.53 18.63
C ALA A 95 -19.69 6.16 18.56
N THR A 96 -20.42 5.99 17.45
CA THR A 96 -21.79 6.49 17.28
C THR A 96 -22.80 5.35 17.26
N PRO A 97 -24.06 5.56 17.72
CA PRO A 97 -25.12 4.55 17.63
C PRO A 97 -25.24 4.05 16.19
N ASN A 98 -25.33 2.73 16.03
CA ASN A 98 -25.40 2.02 14.73
C ASN A 98 -24.16 2.13 13.83
N ALA A 99 -23.06 2.74 14.27
CA ALA A 99 -21.81 2.67 13.53
C ALA A 99 -21.13 1.32 13.79
N THR A 100 -20.74 0.65 12.70
CA THR A 100 -19.93 -0.56 12.75
C THR A 100 -18.53 -0.24 12.25
N VAL A 101 -17.52 -0.60 13.01
CA VAL A 101 -16.12 -0.47 12.66
C VAL A 101 -15.44 -1.83 12.65
N LEU A 102 -14.32 -1.93 11.96
CA LEU A 102 -13.53 -3.14 11.87
C LEU A 102 -12.43 -3.13 12.94
N GLN A 103 -12.05 -4.33 13.36
CA GLN A 103 -10.91 -4.57 14.25
C GLN A 103 -10.16 -5.80 13.77
N MET A 104 -8.85 -5.76 13.85
CA MET A 104 -8.04 -6.95 13.65
C MET A 104 -8.25 -7.92 14.82
N THR A 105 -8.40 -9.19 14.51
CA THR A 105 -8.31 -10.28 15.48
C THR A 105 -6.85 -10.52 15.87
N ASP A 106 -6.58 -11.44 16.80
CA ASP A 106 -5.20 -11.84 17.13
C ASP A 106 -4.50 -12.46 15.92
N THR A 107 -5.22 -13.25 15.10
CA THR A 107 -4.71 -13.77 13.82
C THR A 107 -4.39 -12.65 12.83
N GLY A 108 -5.29 -11.67 12.71
CA GLY A 108 -5.06 -10.49 11.88
C GLY A 108 -3.86 -9.67 12.33
N ARG A 109 -3.67 -9.49 13.64
CA ARG A 109 -2.50 -8.81 14.21
C ARG A 109 -1.20 -9.57 13.96
N ALA A 110 -1.21 -10.91 14.07
CA ALA A 110 -0.04 -11.73 13.77
C ALA A 110 0.36 -11.62 12.29
N MET A 111 -0.62 -11.66 11.38
CA MET A 111 -0.40 -11.41 9.95
C MET A 111 0.17 -10.00 9.70
N TYR A 112 -0.41 -8.98 10.32
CA TYR A 112 0.05 -7.60 10.20
C TYR A 112 1.48 -7.41 10.72
N ALA A 113 1.85 -8.07 11.81
CA ALA A 113 3.23 -8.10 12.31
C ALA A 113 4.18 -8.69 11.26
N THR A 114 3.81 -9.82 10.64
CA THR A 114 4.59 -10.42 9.54
C THR A 114 4.78 -9.47 8.36
N MET A 115 3.73 -8.72 7.98
CA MET A 115 3.84 -7.68 6.95
C MET A 115 4.84 -6.59 7.33
N ARG A 116 4.76 -6.06 8.54
CA ARG A 116 5.66 -5.01 9.04
C ARG A 116 7.12 -5.46 9.07
N ASP A 117 7.37 -6.66 9.54
CA ASP A 117 8.74 -7.23 9.59
C ASP A 117 9.30 -7.39 8.16
N CYS A 118 8.48 -7.80 7.20
CA CYS A 118 8.88 -7.86 5.80
C CYS A 118 9.22 -6.47 5.24
N VAL A 119 8.39 -5.47 5.51
CA VAL A 119 8.66 -4.09 5.07
C VAL A 119 9.94 -3.56 5.70
N ALA A 120 10.18 -3.79 6.99
CA ALA A 120 11.40 -3.38 7.66
C ALA A 120 12.65 -4.02 7.01
N THR A 121 12.56 -5.29 6.58
CA THR A 121 13.63 -5.97 5.85
C THR A 121 13.89 -5.30 4.49
N VAL A 122 12.84 -5.02 3.72
CA VAL A 122 12.97 -4.34 2.42
C VAL A 122 13.54 -2.92 2.59
N GLU A 123 13.10 -2.18 3.60
CA GLU A 123 13.64 -0.85 3.91
C GLU A 123 15.13 -0.91 4.27
N ALA A 124 15.56 -1.93 5.03
CA ALA A 124 16.97 -2.13 5.34
C ALA A 124 17.81 -2.45 4.10
N GLU A 125 17.30 -3.29 3.19
CA GLU A 125 17.95 -3.58 1.89
C GLU A 125 18.10 -2.30 1.04
N TRP A 126 17.04 -1.49 0.95
CA TRP A 126 17.08 -0.23 0.20
C TRP A 126 18.00 0.80 0.83
N LYS A 127 18.03 0.86 2.17
CA LYS A 127 18.95 1.72 2.91
C LYS A 127 20.42 1.31 2.67
N ALA A 128 20.70 0.01 2.65
CA ALA A 128 22.04 -0.50 2.33
C ALA A 128 22.46 -0.15 0.88
N GLN A 129 21.53 -0.21 -0.07
CA GLN A 129 21.78 0.10 -1.48
C GLN A 129 21.93 1.60 -1.76
N LEU A 130 21.09 2.44 -1.15
CA LEU A 130 21.05 3.88 -1.43
C LEU A 130 21.99 4.69 -0.53
N GLY A 131 22.36 4.15 0.61
CA GLY A 131 22.95 4.86 1.74
C GLY A 131 21.88 5.51 2.63
N GLU A 132 22.22 5.64 3.91
CA GLU A 132 21.28 6.08 4.95
C GLU A 132 20.66 7.45 4.68
N GLU A 133 21.48 8.41 4.31
CA GLU A 133 21.07 9.80 4.08
C GLU A 133 20.02 9.89 2.94
N ARG A 134 20.34 9.27 1.79
CA ARG A 134 19.45 9.28 0.62
C ARG A 134 18.16 8.52 0.87
N PHE A 135 18.22 7.39 1.57
CA PHE A 135 17.03 6.64 1.94
C PHE A 135 16.12 7.45 2.87
N ASN A 136 16.69 8.08 3.90
CA ASN A 136 15.92 8.91 4.84
C ASN A 136 15.30 10.13 4.14
N ALA A 137 16.02 10.78 3.22
CA ALA A 137 15.50 11.89 2.42
C ALA A 137 14.35 11.45 1.52
N LEU A 138 14.48 10.30 0.83
CA LEU A 138 13.40 9.72 0.02
C LEU A 138 12.15 9.44 0.87
N ARG A 139 12.32 8.80 2.02
CA ARG A 139 11.21 8.48 2.93
C ARG A 139 10.50 9.74 3.42
N ALA A 140 11.24 10.75 3.86
CA ALA A 140 10.68 12.03 4.31
C ALA A 140 9.91 12.72 3.19
N THR A 141 10.48 12.79 2.00
CA THR A 141 9.84 13.42 0.83
C THR A 141 8.54 12.72 0.44
N LEU A 142 8.54 11.38 0.41
CA LEU A 142 7.33 10.61 0.12
C LEU A 142 6.26 10.77 1.22
N HIS A 143 6.67 10.87 2.48
CA HIS A 143 5.76 11.15 3.59
C HIS A 143 5.10 12.51 3.43
N ASP A 144 5.88 13.57 3.20
CA ASP A 144 5.36 14.94 3.03
C ASP A 144 4.42 15.02 1.83
N LEU A 145 4.79 14.36 0.71
CA LEU A 145 3.93 14.27 -0.46
C LEU A 145 2.60 13.56 -0.14
N SER A 146 2.65 12.48 0.65
CA SER A 146 1.46 11.73 1.04
C SER A 146 0.52 12.55 1.93
N LEU A 147 1.07 13.32 2.86
CA LEU A 147 0.29 14.26 3.70
C LEU A 147 -0.37 15.33 2.81
N TRP A 148 0.38 15.91 1.88
CA TRP A 148 -0.15 16.91 0.97
C TRP A 148 -1.27 16.36 0.08
N LEU A 149 -1.18 15.10 -0.35
CA LEU A 149 -2.23 14.41 -1.10
C LEU A 149 -3.45 14.04 -0.23
N GLY A 150 -3.40 14.25 1.10
CA GLY A 150 -4.50 13.95 2.02
C GLY A 150 -4.83 12.47 2.15
N LYS A 151 -3.86 11.60 1.92
CA LYS A 151 -4.02 10.12 1.96
C LYS A 151 -3.32 9.46 3.15
N VAL A 152 -2.63 10.25 3.94
CA VAL A 152 -1.93 9.80 5.16
C VAL A 152 -2.32 10.76 6.27
N ASP A 153 -3.21 10.32 7.16
CA ASP A 153 -3.55 10.98 8.42
C ASP A 153 -2.68 10.42 9.56
#